data_fd6931e5f3063700706796cf57080e15
#
_entry.id   fd6931e5f3063700706796cf57080e15
#
_cell.length_a   1.000
_cell.length_b   1.000
_cell.length_c   1.000
_cell.angle_alpha   90.00
_cell.angle_beta   90.00
_cell.angle_gamma   90.00
#
_symmetry.space_group_name_H-M   'P 1'
#
loop_
_entity.id
_entity.type
_entity.pdbx_description
1 polymer ?
#
loop_
_entity_poly.entity_id
_entity_poly.type
_entity_poly.pdbx_seq_one_letter_code
_entity_poly.pdbx_strand_id
1 'polypeptide(L)'
;MLLRYSRAIVGNHDQMPVLINFFNLYTYLGEFGDTKYERSDHGVYEYVKRTALSNPHTTIKLLEPDGKETVFPRSVNEMPKRPKQTKPHPLGISARDLLDFAHVTDNSNISSFLMESFSRVSSAKIDELKWIAKDIDFGKKPRELTWPEAEKLVDAFKSVKWIAPETDSLSVIGAAQMETAMLNIINPQFISVTERKPKIFKGGIPFVVEAGIAYGGDAGKKTEEGTKGTIMRFANKVPLLFDGSVCAITEAVNQIQWKRYSIRDFGDEPISVFVNISSVYIPYNGIGKQAVSQEPEIIEELKLGIMECARKLQVHINKQKNMHARESRYKIIMRYVGQLAADLSDITGENKEQIESSLKRIVESKYDMGKEDPDEETIESASSEEDTGE
;
A
#
# COMPACT_ATOMS: atom_id res chain seq x y z
N MET A 1 -34.97 12.22 -1.68
CA MET A 1 -34.24 13.49 -1.66
C MET A 1 -33.55 13.65 -3.01
N LEU A 2 -33.99 14.66 -3.77
CA LEU A 2 -33.73 14.81 -5.20
C LEU A 2 -32.24 15.05 -5.50
N LEU A 3 -31.66 14.20 -6.36
CA LEU A 3 -30.38 14.41 -7.02
C LEU A 3 -30.51 15.61 -7.98
N ARG A 4 -29.84 16.70 -7.68
CA ARG A 4 -29.63 17.79 -8.65
C ARG A 4 -28.43 17.45 -9.50
N TYR A 5 -28.68 17.14 -10.76
CA TYR A 5 -27.68 17.15 -11.81
C TYR A 5 -27.31 18.60 -12.10
N SER A 6 -26.09 18.99 -11.77
CA SER A 6 -25.55 20.26 -12.28
C SER A 6 -24.75 19.97 -13.54
N ARG A 7 -25.36 20.26 -14.68
CA ARG A 7 -24.71 20.24 -15.99
C ARG A 7 -24.20 21.64 -16.23
N ALA A 8 -22.90 21.88 -16.13
CA ALA A 8 -22.30 23.10 -16.63
C ALA A 8 -21.69 22.79 -18.00
N ILE A 9 -22.26 23.35 -19.04
CA ILE A 9 -21.69 23.40 -20.38
C ILE A 9 -21.32 24.85 -20.58
N VAL A 10 -20.03 25.15 -20.67
CA VAL A 10 -19.56 26.44 -21.17
C VAL A 10 -18.64 26.16 -22.34
N GLY A 11 -19.06 26.58 -23.51
CA GLY A 11 -18.30 26.43 -24.72
C GLY A 11 -17.34 27.57 -24.93
N ASN A 12 -16.12 27.24 -25.20
CA ASN A 12 -15.25 27.82 -26.21
C ASN A 12 -14.23 26.74 -26.59
N HIS A 13 -13.88 26.67 -27.85
CA HIS A 13 -13.23 25.52 -28.51
C HIS A 13 -11.86 25.09 -27.96
N ASP A 14 -11.31 25.75 -26.92
CA ASP A 14 -9.98 25.50 -26.39
C ASP A 14 -9.94 25.19 -24.87
N GLN A 15 -11.10 25.04 -24.22
CA GLN A 15 -11.16 24.76 -22.79
C GLN A 15 -11.77 23.37 -22.54
N MET A 16 -11.09 22.54 -21.79
CA MET A 16 -11.50 21.17 -21.49
C MET A 16 -12.16 21.06 -20.11
N PRO A 17 -13.46 20.74 -20.03
CA PRO A 17 -14.08 20.36 -18.76
C PRO A 17 -13.70 18.93 -18.42
N VAL A 18 -13.13 18.71 -17.24
CA VAL A 18 -12.97 17.38 -16.65
C VAL A 18 -14.12 17.14 -15.69
N LEU A 19 -15.00 16.21 -16.05
CA LEU A 19 -16.12 15.81 -15.20
C LEU A 19 -15.75 14.55 -14.43
N ILE A 20 -15.53 14.68 -13.12
CA ILE A 20 -15.34 13.52 -12.23
C ILE A 20 -16.66 13.32 -11.46
N ASN A 21 -17.33 12.21 -11.73
CA ASN A 21 -18.60 11.88 -11.11
C ASN A 21 -18.38 10.75 -10.07
N PHE A 22 -18.53 11.10 -8.79
CA PHE A 22 -18.53 10.11 -7.71
C PHE A 22 -19.99 9.72 -7.42
N PHE A 23 -20.36 8.48 -7.75
CA PHE A 23 -21.66 7.95 -7.38
C PHE A 23 -21.71 7.75 -5.86
N ASN A 24 -22.12 8.75 -5.18
CA ASN A 24 -22.75 8.82 -3.84
C ASN A 24 -22.34 10.08 -3.05
N LEU A 25 -22.51 11.27 -3.51
CA LEU A 25 -22.81 12.52 -2.78
C LEU A 25 -22.20 13.81 -3.33
N TYR A 26 -21.07 13.79 -4.08
CA TYR A 26 -20.47 15.04 -4.54
C TYR A 26 -20.04 14.94 -6.01
N THR A 27 -20.48 15.91 -6.81
CA THR A 27 -19.95 16.14 -8.15
C THR A 27 -18.98 17.31 -8.04
N TYR A 28 -17.72 17.07 -8.39
CA TYR A 28 -16.73 18.14 -8.52
C TYR A 28 -16.58 18.48 -10.00
N LEU A 29 -16.77 19.77 -10.32
CA LEU A 29 -16.51 20.30 -11.64
C LEU A 29 -15.31 21.22 -11.55
N GLY A 30 -14.26 20.90 -12.31
CA GLY A 30 -13.08 21.74 -12.46
C GLY A 30 -12.89 22.11 -13.93
N GLU A 31 -12.61 23.36 -14.22
CA GLU A 31 -12.25 23.86 -15.53
C GLU A 31 -10.82 24.39 -15.46
N PHE A 32 -9.96 23.86 -16.33
CA PHE A 32 -8.56 24.25 -16.44
C PHE A 32 -8.35 24.87 -17.83
N GLY A 33 -8.08 26.16 -17.88
CA GLY A 33 -7.66 26.82 -19.11
C GLY A 33 -6.23 26.47 -19.48
N ASP A 34 -5.89 26.51 -20.76
CA ASP A 34 -4.54 26.35 -21.31
C ASP A 34 -3.81 25.03 -21.03
N THR A 35 -4.53 23.96 -20.64
CA THR A 35 -3.96 22.64 -20.44
C THR A 35 -4.42 21.67 -21.51
N LYS A 36 -3.48 20.89 -22.07
CA LYS A 36 -3.82 19.78 -22.95
C LYS A 36 -4.10 18.53 -22.13
N TYR A 37 -5.17 17.82 -22.46
CA TYR A 37 -5.45 16.51 -21.90
C TYR A 37 -4.51 15.48 -22.49
N GLU A 38 -3.76 14.79 -21.65
CA GLU A 38 -2.88 13.69 -22.04
C GLU A 38 -3.05 12.50 -21.08
N ARG A 39 -3.04 11.28 -21.63
CA ARG A 39 -2.97 10.04 -20.85
C ARG A 39 -1.52 9.77 -20.44
N SER A 40 -0.98 10.64 -19.57
CA SER A 40 0.35 10.49 -19.00
C SER A 40 0.30 9.93 -17.57
N ASP A 41 1.46 9.57 -17.02
CA ASP A 41 1.58 9.06 -15.64
C ASP A 41 1.16 10.08 -14.58
N HIS A 42 1.15 11.35 -14.95
CA HIS A 42 0.76 12.48 -14.10
C HIS A 42 -0.57 13.09 -14.54
N GLY A 43 -1.25 12.43 -15.49
CA GLY A 43 -2.50 12.90 -16.07
C GLY A 43 -3.73 12.53 -15.24
N VAL A 44 -4.86 13.13 -15.65
CA VAL A 44 -6.16 12.93 -14.99
C VAL A 44 -6.60 11.47 -15.03
N TYR A 45 -6.38 10.77 -16.15
CA TYR A 45 -6.74 9.35 -16.27
C TYR A 45 -6.05 8.50 -15.19
N GLU A 46 -4.74 8.68 -15.03
CA GLU A 46 -3.97 7.92 -14.04
C GLU A 46 -4.38 8.27 -12.61
N TYR A 47 -4.65 9.54 -12.32
CA TYR A 47 -5.18 9.97 -11.03
C TYR A 47 -6.53 9.31 -10.70
N VAL A 48 -7.46 9.29 -11.66
CA VAL A 48 -8.78 8.67 -11.50
C VAL A 48 -8.67 7.16 -11.33
N LYS A 49 -7.83 6.49 -12.15
CA LYS A 49 -7.55 5.06 -12.02
C LYS A 49 -7.01 4.71 -10.63
N ARG A 50 -6.02 5.45 -10.15
CA ARG A 50 -5.47 5.24 -8.80
C ARG A 50 -6.48 5.56 -7.70
N THR A 51 -7.32 6.58 -7.88
CA THR A 51 -8.41 6.88 -6.94
C THR A 51 -9.41 5.72 -6.86
N ALA A 52 -9.73 5.07 -7.98
CA ALA A 52 -10.59 3.89 -7.99
C ALA A 52 -9.96 2.69 -7.25
N LEU A 53 -8.64 2.50 -7.40
CA LEU A 53 -7.89 1.47 -6.68
C LEU A 53 -7.95 1.66 -5.15
N SER A 54 -7.80 2.90 -4.69
CA SER A 54 -7.79 3.21 -3.25
C SER A 54 -9.18 3.39 -2.64
N ASN A 55 -10.24 3.44 -3.48
CA ASN A 55 -11.63 3.58 -3.07
C ASN A 55 -12.52 2.52 -3.72
N PRO A 56 -12.31 1.23 -3.44
CA PRO A 56 -12.94 0.12 -4.16
C PRO A 56 -14.47 0.04 -3.98
N HIS A 57 -15.02 0.75 -3.02
CA HIS A 57 -16.46 0.84 -2.73
C HIS A 57 -17.19 1.88 -3.62
N THR A 58 -16.48 2.60 -4.49
CA THR A 58 -17.05 3.64 -5.36
C THR A 58 -17.00 3.24 -6.83
N THR A 59 -18.02 3.67 -7.60
CA THR A 59 -17.95 3.64 -9.07
C THR A 59 -17.52 5.02 -9.54
N ILE A 60 -16.45 5.09 -10.33
CA ILE A 60 -15.94 6.34 -10.88
C ILE A 60 -16.08 6.30 -12.41
N LYS A 61 -16.68 7.34 -12.98
CA LYS A 61 -16.78 7.51 -14.43
C LYS A 61 -15.93 8.71 -14.84
N LEU A 62 -15.07 8.49 -15.80
CA LEU A 62 -14.26 9.51 -16.44
C LEU A 62 -14.76 9.72 -17.86
N LEU A 63 -15.21 10.91 -18.18
CA LEU A 63 -15.52 11.32 -19.54
C LEU A 63 -14.34 12.15 -20.05
N GLU A 64 -13.65 11.63 -21.05
CA GLU A 64 -12.49 12.29 -21.65
C GLU A 64 -12.93 13.31 -22.71
N PRO A 65 -12.08 14.30 -23.06
CA PRO A 65 -12.46 15.36 -24.00
C PRO A 65 -12.81 14.88 -25.41
N ASP A 66 -12.28 13.74 -25.82
CA ASP A 66 -12.60 13.06 -27.07
C ASP A 66 -13.97 12.35 -27.07
N GLY A 67 -14.72 12.46 -25.93
CA GLY A 67 -16.01 11.82 -25.73
C GLY A 67 -15.92 10.37 -25.23
N LYS A 68 -14.73 9.83 -25.04
CA LYS A 68 -14.56 8.47 -24.51
C LYS A 68 -14.94 8.41 -23.03
N GLU A 69 -15.87 7.51 -22.69
CA GLU A 69 -16.23 7.22 -21.31
C GLU A 69 -15.44 6.00 -20.81
N THR A 70 -14.72 6.19 -19.72
CA THR A 70 -14.07 5.10 -18.98
C THR A 70 -14.76 4.94 -17.63
N VAL A 71 -15.24 3.73 -17.34
CA VAL A 71 -15.93 3.40 -16.08
C VAL A 71 -15.02 2.50 -15.26
N PHE A 72 -14.72 2.92 -14.05
CA PHE A 72 -14.11 2.09 -13.00
C PHE A 72 -15.23 1.65 -12.06
N PRO A 73 -15.77 0.43 -12.23
CA PRO A 73 -16.86 -0.04 -11.40
C PRO A 73 -16.37 -0.27 -9.96
N ARG A 74 -17.27 -0.12 -9.01
CA ARG A 74 -16.96 -0.52 -7.64
C ARG A 74 -16.61 -2.01 -7.59
N SER A 75 -15.55 -2.33 -6.87
CA SER A 75 -15.05 -3.69 -6.71
C SER A 75 -15.65 -4.39 -5.48
N VAL A 76 -16.07 -3.63 -4.47
CA VAL A 76 -16.64 -4.14 -3.22
C VAL A 76 -17.89 -3.37 -2.82
N ASN A 77 -18.83 -4.04 -2.16
CA ASN A 77 -20.06 -3.43 -1.66
C ASN A 77 -19.92 -2.86 -0.23
N GLU A 78 -18.92 -3.34 0.50
CA GLU A 78 -18.69 -2.94 1.89
C GLU A 78 -18.14 -1.52 1.94
N MET A 79 -18.79 -0.68 2.75
CA MET A 79 -18.32 0.68 2.99
C MET A 79 -17.19 0.67 4.02
N PRO A 80 -16.15 1.49 3.85
CA PRO A 80 -15.07 1.58 4.82
C PRO A 80 -15.61 2.05 6.17
N LYS A 81 -15.03 1.53 7.25
CA LYS A 81 -15.35 1.97 8.60
C LYS A 81 -15.09 3.48 8.73
N ARG A 82 -16.06 4.20 9.27
CA ARG A 82 -15.85 5.62 9.56
C ARG A 82 -14.83 5.77 10.67
N PRO A 83 -13.78 6.58 10.49
CA PRO A 83 -12.82 6.86 11.53
C PRO A 83 -13.52 7.53 12.73
N LYS A 84 -13.17 7.13 13.93
CA LYS A 84 -13.64 7.80 15.13
C LYS A 84 -12.75 9.02 15.38
N GLN A 85 -13.39 10.10 15.83
CA GLN A 85 -12.64 11.25 16.30
C GLN A 85 -11.91 10.87 17.60
N THR A 86 -10.60 11.00 17.60
CA THR A 86 -9.74 10.77 18.77
C THR A 86 -9.07 12.07 19.18
N LYS A 87 -8.80 12.20 20.48
CA LYS A 87 -8.02 13.33 20.98
C LYS A 87 -6.55 13.17 20.58
N PRO A 88 -5.84 14.26 20.29
CA PRO A 88 -4.41 14.19 19.99
C PRO A 88 -3.64 13.61 21.19
N HIS A 89 -2.55 12.94 20.87
CA HIS A 89 -1.66 12.40 21.91
C HIS A 89 -0.59 13.44 22.28
N PRO A 90 -0.20 13.57 23.57
CA PRO A 90 0.78 14.58 24.00
C PRO A 90 2.10 14.56 23.23
N LEU A 91 2.61 13.39 22.86
CA LEU A 91 3.84 13.25 22.09
C LEU A 91 3.68 13.60 20.59
N GLY A 92 2.46 13.76 20.09
CA GLY A 92 2.19 14.06 18.68
C GLY A 92 1.93 15.54 18.38
N ILE A 93 2.15 16.45 19.35
CA ILE A 93 1.85 17.88 19.20
C ILE A 93 3.12 18.73 19.33
N SER A 94 3.10 19.89 18.67
CA SER A 94 4.11 20.93 18.81
C SER A 94 3.69 21.97 19.86
N ALA A 95 4.63 22.84 20.26
CA ALA A 95 4.33 23.96 21.14
C ALA A 95 3.27 24.90 20.54
N ARG A 96 3.28 25.07 19.21
CA ARG A 96 2.29 25.85 18.49
C ARG A 96 0.90 25.22 18.60
N ASP A 97 0.78 23.93 18.34
CA ASP A 97 -0.51 23.22 18.44
C ASP A 97 -1.08 23.33 19.84
N LEU A 98 -0.19 23.20 20.86
CA LEU A 98 -0.59 23.34 22.26
C LEU A 98 -1.17 24.72 22.55
N LEU A 99 -0.54 25.80 22.06
CA LEU A 99 -1.04 27.16 22.21
C LEU A 99 -2.35 27.39 21.45
N ASP A 100 -2.44 26.90 20.20
CA ASP A 100 -3.65 27.03 19.41
C ASP A 100 -4.83 26.34 20.10
N PHE A 101 -4.65 25.17 20.68
CA PHE A 101 -5.69 24.50 21.51
C PHE A 101 -5.98 25.27 22.79
N ALA A 102 -4.96 25.80 23.47
CA ALA A 102 -5.11 26.56 24.70
C ALA A 102 -5.90 27.87 24.50
N HIS A 103 -5.78 28.50 23.34
CA HIS A 103 -6.53 29.71 23.03
C HIS A 103 -8.01 29.46 22.74
N VAL A 104 -8.37 28.28 22.25
CA VAL A 104 -9.77 27.94 21.86
C VAL A 104 -10.55 27.32 23.02
N THR A 105 -9.87 26.71 23.99
CA THR A 105 -10.53 25.99 25.09
C THR A 105 -11.20 26.93 26.08
N ASP A 106 -12.30 26.45 26.69
CA ASP A 106 -13.01 27.10 27.79
C ASP A 106 -12.63 26.56 29.16
N ASN A 107 -11.63 25.68 29.25
CA ASN A 107 -11.19 25.11 30.51
C ASN A 107 -10.66 26.17 31.47
N SER A 108 -10.93 25.97 32.78
CA SER A 108 -10.59 26.91 33.81
C SER A 108 -9.11 26.96 34.19
N ASN A 109 -8.38 25.87 33.93
CA ASN A 109 -6.97 25.74 34.28
C ASN A 109 -6.24 24.76 33.34
N ILE A 110 -4.90 24.83 33.32
CA ILE A 110 -4.06 23.99 32.45
C ILE A 110 -4.23 22.51 32.75
N SER A 111 -4.40 22.11 34.04
CA SER A 111 -4.58 20.70 34.39
C SER A 111 -5.83 20.10 33.73
N SER A 112 -6.98 20.77 33.82
CA SER A 112 -8.23 20.31 33.21
C SER A 112 -8.15 20.36 31.68
N PHE A 113 -7.55 21.41 31.13
CA PHE A 113 -7.30 21.54 29.68
C PHE A 113 -6.53 20.33 29.13
N LEU A 114 -5.41 19.96 29.76
CA LEU A 114 -4.61 18.82 29.31
C LEU A 114 -5.36 17.51 29.39
N MET A 115 -6.12 17.26 30.46
CA MET A 115 -6.94 16.04 30.62
C MET A 115 -8.09 15.95 29.61
N GLU A 116 -8.71 17.07 29.29
CA GLU A 116 -9.86 17.08 28.39
C GLU A 116 -9.49 17.15 26.92
N SER A 117 -8.41 17.85 26.57
CA SER A 117 -8.03 18.06 25.17
C SER A 117 -7.14 16.95 24.60
N PHE A 118 -6.43 16.21 25.45
CA PHE A 118 -5.48 15.19 25.00
C PHE A 118 -5.86 13.78 25.45
N SER A 119 -5.51 12.80 24.61
CA SER A 119 -5.69 11.38 24.94
C SER A 119 -4.63 10.91 25.95
N ARG A 120 -4.98 9.89 26.75
CA ARG A 120 -4.07 9.25 27.72
C ARG A 120 -3.55 10.15 28.85
N VAL A 121 -4.09 11.35 29.02
CA VAL A 121 -3.74 12.25 30.12
C VAL A 121 -4.68 12.03 31.29
N SER A 122 -4.18 11.45 32.38
CA SER A 122 -4.87 11.25 33.65
C SER A 122 -4.37 12.22 34.73
N SER A 123 -5.08 12.31 35.89
CA SER A 123 -4.63 13.11 37.00
C SER A 123 -3.22 12.74 37.49
N ALA A 124 -2.90 11.44 37.52
CA ALA A 124 -1.56 10.97 37.88
C ALA A 124 -0.48 11.50 36.87
N LYS A 125 -0.82 11.59 35.60
CA LYS A 125 0.09 12.17 34.59
C LYS A 125 0.24 13.67 34.71
N ILE A 126 -0.79 14.36 35.16
CA ILE A 126 -0.70 15.80 35.50
C ILE A 126 0.25 16.01 36.69
N ASP A 127 0.18 15.16 37.71
CA ASP A 127 1.06 15.29 38.87
C ASP A 127 2.53 14.98 38.50
N GLU A 128 2.77 14.01 37.61
CA GLU A 128 4.08 13.73 37.05
C GLU A 128 4.61 14.94 36.25
N LEU A 129 3.78 15.57 35.41
CA LEU A 129 4.12 16.77 34.67
C LEU A 129 4.44 17.98 35.55
N LYS A 130 3.66 18.20 36.64
CA LYS A 130 3.94 19.25 37.63
C LYS A 130 5.30 19.06 38.29
N TRP A 131 5.69 17.79 38.54
CA TRP A 131 6.99 17.49 39.14
C TRP A 131 8.15 17.80 38.16
N ILE A 132 7.94 17.57 36.86
CA ILE A 132 8.95 17.83 35.81
C ILE A 132 9.00 19.32 35.48
N ALA A 133 7.86 19.95 35.23
CA ALA A 133 7.73 21.35 34.79
C ALA A 133 7.33 22.26 36.00
N LYS A 134 8.17 22.30 37.02
CA LYS A 134 7.90 23.02 38.31
C LYS A 134 7.68 24.51 38.15
N ASP A 135 8.24 25.10 37.08
CA ASP A 135 8.15 26.53 36.83
C ASP A 135 6.81 26.95 36.20
N ILE A 136 5.93 26.01 35.90
CA ILE A 136 4.65 26.29 35.24
C ILE A 136 3.52 26.20 36.27
N ASP A 137 2.72 27.24 36.36
CA ASP A 137 1.49 27.22 37.14
C ASP A 137 0.35 26.48 36.41
N PHE A 138 0.10 25.24 36.76
CA PHE A 138 -0.98 24.42 36.19
C PHE A 138 -2.39 24.88 36.62
N GLY A 139 -2.50 25.80 37.57
CA GLY A 139 -3.75 26.40 38.02
C GLY A 139 -4.20 27.61 37.17
N LYS A 140 -3.32 28.20 36.38
CA LYS A 140 -3.65 29.36 35.54
C LYS A 140 -4.51 28.96 34.33
N LYS A 141 -5.16 29.97 33.73
CA LYS A 141 -6.00 29.75 32.53
C LYS A 141 -5.15 29.32 31.35
N PRO A 142 -5.60 28.38 30.51
CA PRO A 142 -4.86 27.94 29.33
C PRO A 142 -4.48 29.07 28.38
N ARG A 143 -5.37 30.07 28.20
CA ARG A 143 -5.14 31.24 27.35
C ARG A 143 -3.96 32.12 27.79
N GLU A 144 -3.52 31.99 29.04
CA GLU A 144 -2.38 32.71 29.60
C GLU A 144 -1.05 31.97 29.40
N LEU A 145 -1.09 30.81 28.71
CA LEU A 145 0.11 30.04 28.41
C LEU A 145 0.99 30.79 27.42
N THR A 146 2.25 31.01 27.79
CA THR A 146 3.22 31.66 26.94
C THR A 146 3.97 30.67 26.08
N TRP A 147 4.61 31.15 24.98
CA TRP A 147 5.41 30.30 24.12
C TRP A 147 6.52 29.51 24.86
N PRO A 148 7.34 30.13 25.72
CA PRO A 148 8.36 29.38 26.46
C PRO A 148 7.80 28.31 27.40
N GLU A 149 6.63 28.54 27.97
CA GLU A 149 5.95 27.53 28.80
C GLU A 149 5.38 26.39 27.98
N ALA A 150 4.85 26.68 26.79
CA ALA A 150 4.39 25.66 25.86
C ALA A 150 5.54 24.76 25.39
N GLU A 151 6.71 25.33 25.07
CA GLU A 151 7.92 24.55 24.77
C GLU A 151 8.34 23.65 25.92
N LYS A 152 8.40 24.21 27.15
CA LYS A 152 8.71 23.42 28.35
C LYS A 152 7.72 22.29 28.60
N LEU A 153 6.41 22.53 28.39
CA LEU A 153 5.39 21.48 28.50
C LEU A 153 5.57 20.37 27.47
N VAL A 154 5.82 20.72 26.22
CA VAL A 154 6.07 19.73 25.16
C VAL A 154 7.34 18.93 25.46
N ASP A 155 8.38 19.54 25.98
CA ASP A 155 9.60 18.82 26.40
C ASP A 155 9.32 17.95 27.64
N ALA A 156 8.50 18.41 28.58
CA ALA A 156 8.06 17.59 29.71
C ALA A 156 7.26 16.37 29.25
N PHE A 157 6.41 16.50 28.20
CA PHE A 157 5.69 15.37 27.62
C PHE A 157 6.64 14.27 27.14
N LYS A 158 7.79 14.62 26.54
CA LYS A 158 8.80 13.64 26.09
C LYS A 158 9.44 12.85 27.23
N SER A 159 9.46 13.43 28.44
CA SER A 159 10.06 12.81 29.63
C SER A 159 9.10 11.89 30.40
N VAL A 160 7.81 11.92 30.06
CA VAL A 160 6.76 11.10 30.70
C VAL A 160 6.54 9.80 29.88
N LYS A 161 6.38 8.67 30.56
CA LYS A 161 6.03 7.42 29.89
C LYS A 161 4.52 7.37 29.65
N TRP A 162 4.12 7.44 28.40
CA TRP A 162 2.73 7.40 27.98
C TRP A 162 2.27 6.02 27.55
N ILE A 163 0.95 5.78 27.66
CA ILE A 163 0.28 4.66 26.99
C ILE A 163 0.14 5.02 25.50
N ALA A 164 0.28 4.03 24.62
CA ALA A 164 0.18 4.23 23.17
C ALA A 164 -1.13 4.94 22.76
N PRO A 165 -1.08 5.79 21.69
CA PRO A 165 -2.27 6.47 21.17
C PRO A 165 -3.31 5.47 20.65
N GLU A 166 -4.57 5.93 20.57
CA GLU A 166 -5.66 5.17 19.97
C GLU A 166 -5.51 5.11 18.45
N THR A 167 -5.90 3.96 17.86
CA THR A 167 -5.80 3.72 16.42
C THR A 167 -7.15 3.77 15.69
N ASP A 168 -8.25 3.95 16.42
CA ASP A 168 -9.62 3.99 15.89
C ASP A 168 -9.89 5.16 14.93
N SER A 169 -8.99 6.15 14.90
CA SER A 169 -9.00 7.27 13.94
C SER A 169 -8.42 6.91 12.57
N LEU A 170 -7.74 5.76 12.45
CA LEU A 170 -7.14 5.35 11.19
C LEU A 170 -8.20 4.76 10.25
N SER A 171 -8.21 5.22 9.02
CA SER A 171 -9.11 4.73 7.97
C SER A 171 -8.32 4.02 6.88
N VAL A 172 -8.18 2.71 7.02
CA VAL A 172 -7.53 1.83 6.05
C VAL A 172 -8.43 1.52 4.86
N ILE A 173 -7.86 1.04 3.76
CA ILE A 173 -8.60 0.47 2.63
C ILE A 173 -9.13 -0.90 3.02
N GLY A 174 -8.27 -1.69 3.67
CA GLY A 174 -8.46 -3.08 4.02
C GLY A 174 -7.83 -4.03 2.99
N ALA A 175 -7.09 -5.04 3.47
CA ALA A 175 -6.34 -5.94 2.60
C ALA A 175 -7.23 -6.66 1.56
N ALA A 176 -8.37 -7.20 1.97
CA ALA A 176 -9.29 -7.91 1.06
C ALA A 176 -9.90 -6.97 0.00
N GLN A 177 -10.26 -5.74 0.38
CA GLN A 177 -10.80 -4.74 -0.52
C GLN A 177 -9.75 -4.27 -1.52
N MET A 178 -8.52 -4.09 -1.05
CA MET A 178 -7.38 -3.69 -1.89
C MET A 178 -7.04 -4.79 -2.90
N GLU A 179 -7.01 -6.06 -2.48
CA GLU A 179 -6.79 -7.21 -3.35
C GLU A 179 -7.84 -7.27 -4.45
N THR A 180 -9.12 -7.18 -4.09
CA THR A 180 -10.22 -7.18 -5.07
C THR A 180 -10.13 -6.03 -6.06
N ALA A 181 -9.78 -4.82 -5.59
CA ALA A 181 -9.60 -3.65 -6.47
C ALA A 181 -8.43 -3.83 -7.45
N MET A 182 -7.30 -4.34 -6.96
CA MET A 182 -6.13 -4.58 -7.79
C MET A 182 -6.39 -5.68 -8.83
N LEU A 183 -7.09 -6.77 -8.46
CA LEU A 183 -7.50 -7.81 -9.40
C LEU A 183 -8.37 -7.23 -10.52
N ASN A 184 -9.38 -6.43 -10.19
CA ASN A 184 -10.33 -5.90 -11.16
C ASN A 184 -9.76 -4.82 -12.08
N ILE A 185 -8.83 -3.99 -11.59
CA ILE A 185 -8.34 -2.81 -12.30
C ILE A 185 -6.99 -3.07 -13.00
N ILE A 186 -6.13 -3.90 -12.39
CA ILE A 186 -4.79 -4.20 -12.91
C ILE A 186 -4.80 -5.52 -13.69
N ASN A 187 -5.71 -6.46 -13.34
CA ASN A 187 -5.79 -7.80 -13.94
C ASN A 187 -4.43 -8.55 -13.99
N PRO A 188 -3.76 -8.72 -12.84
CA PRO A 188 -2.46 -9.39 -12.76
C PRO A 188 -2.58 -10.90 -12.81
N GLN A 189 -1.47 -11.60 -13.07
CA GLN A 189 -1.39 -13.07 -12.95
C GLN A 189 -1.21 -13.49 -11.49
N PHE A 190 -0.52 -12.67 -10.70
CA PHE A 190 -0.31 -12.88 -9.28
C PHE A 190 -0.55 -11.59 -8.51
N ILE A 191 -1.13 -11.74 -7.32
CA ILE A 191 -1.32 -10.64 -6.38
C ILE A 191 -1.01 -11.10 -4.95
N SER A 192 -0.42 -10.22 -4.19
CA SER A 192 -0.26 -10.36 -2.74
C SER A 192 -0.47 -9.01 -2.09
N VAL A 193 -1.25 -9.01 -1.02
CA VAL A 193 -1.58 -7.80 -0.26
C VAL A 193 -1.34 -8.07 1.22
N THR A 194 -0.93 -7.04 1.94
CA THR A 194 -0.80 -7.05 3.40
C THR A 194 -1.26 -5.74 4.00
N GLU A 195 -1.91 -5.83 5.15
CA GLU A 195 -2.20 -4.73 6.05
C GLU A 195 -1.37 -4.92 7.31
N ARG A 196 -0.44 -3.99 7.55
CA ARG A 196 0.45 -4.05 8.70
C ARG A 196 -0.27 -3.60 9.97
N LYS A 197 0.17 -4.10 11.13
CA LYS A 197 -0.34 -3.63 12.42
C LYS A 197 0.01 -2.15 12.62
N PRO A 198 -0.88 -1.37 13.27
CA PRO A 198 -0.58 0.04 13.55
C PRO A 198 0.76 0.22 14.26
N LYS A 199 1.54 1.19 13.78
CA LYS A 199 2.79 1.67 14.39
C LYS A 199 2.64 3.10 14.87
N ILE A 200 3.60 3.58 15.63
CA ILE A 200 3.59 4.92 16.20
C ILE A 200 4.82 5.66 15.72
N PHE A 201 4.59 6.81 15.13
CA PHE A 201 5.61 7.73 14.66
C PHE A 201 5.84 8.85 15.69
N LYS A 202 7.10 9.19 15.94
CA LYS A 202 7.49 10.22 16.96
C LYS A 202 6.81 10.02 18.31
N GLY A 203 6.51 8.77 18.68
CA GLY A 203 5.94 8.41 19.97
C GLY A 203 4.44 8.72 20.17
N GLY A 204 3.80 9.49 19.29
CA GLY A 204 2.42 9.94 19.53
C GLY A 204 1.48 9.90 18.34
N ILE A 205 1.98 9.64 17.13
CA ILE A 205 1.20 9.67 15.89
C ILE A 205 1.03 8.25 15.37
N PRO A 206 -0.19 7.67 15.43
CA PRO A 206 -0.43 6.34 14.91
C PRO A 206 -0.48 6.35 13.39
N PHE A 207 0.07 5.32 12.76
CA PHE A 207 -0.05 5.10 11.32
C PHE A 207 -0.16 3.60 11.00
N VAL A 208 -0.73 3.31 9.84
CA VAL A 208 -0.84 1.97 9.26
C VAL A 208 -0.29 1.99 7.84
N VAL A 209 0.42 0.94 7.49
CA VAL A 209 0.88 0.69 6.12
C VAL A 209 0.07 -0.45 5.53
N GLU A 210 -0.44 -0.24 4.33
CA GLU A 210 -1.01 -1.26 3.46
C GLU A 210 -0.14 -1.36 2.23
N ALA A 211 0.31 -2.55 1.91
CA ALA A 211 1.14 -2.82 0.75
C ALA A 211 0.54 -3.93 -0.11
N GLY A 212 0.73 -3.82 -1.42
CA GLY A 212 0.32 -4.84 -2.38
C GLY A 212 1.31 -4.93 -3.53
N ILE A 213 1.50 -6.14 -4.04
CA ILE A 213 2.28 -6.41 -5.24
C ILE A 213 1.40 -7.14 -6.23
N ALA A 214 1.27 -6.60 -7.43
CA ALA A 214 0.69 -7.25 -8.59
C ALA A 214 1.81 -7.60 -9.58
N TYR A 215 1.82 -8.82 -10.13
CA TYR A 215 2.83 -9.30 -11.04
C TYR A 215 2.23 -10.01 -12.26
N GLY A 216 2.81 -9.77 -13.42
CA GLY A 216 2.34 -10.35 -14.69
C GLY A 216 1.01 -9.75 -15.17
N GLY A 217 0.44 -10.29 -16.25
CA GLY A 217 -0.79 -9.78 -16.86
C GLY A 217 -0.65 -8.32 -17.31
N ASP A 218 -1.50 -7.44 -16.80
CA ASP A 218 -1.45 -6.00 -17.07
C ASP A 218 -0.75 -5.19 -15.97
N ALA A 219 0.00 -5.86 -15.08
CA ALA A 219 0.85 -5.21 -14.08
C ALA A 219 2.05 -4.53 -14.75
N GLY A 220 2.58 -3.50 -14.08
CA GLY A 220 3.62 -2.65 -14.64
C GLY A 220 3.09 -1.64 -15.65
N LYS A 221 3.99 -0.95 -16.30
CA LYS A 221 3.70 0.02 -17.34
C LYS A 221 4.22 -0.48 -18.69
N LYS A 222 3.33 -0.66 -19.66
CA LYS A 222 3.71 -1.01 -21.04
C LYS A 222 4.37 0.18 -21.70
N THR A 223 5.58 0.00 -22.24
CA THR A 223 6.35 0.97 -23.01
C THR A 223 6.77 0.33 -24.33
N GLU A 224 7.32 1.13 -25.27
CA GLU A 224 7.84 0.61 -26.53
C GLU A 224 9.02 -0.37 -26.32
N GLU A 225 9.79 -0.20 -25.25
CA GLU A 225 10.94 -1.03 -24.91
C GLU A 225 10.57 -2.29 -24.10
N GLY A 226 9.31 -2.42 -23.63
CA GLY A 226 8.85 -3.52 -22.80
C GLY A 226 7.94 -3.06 -21.66
N THR A 227 7.82 -3.88 -20.63
CA THR A 227 7.02 -3.54 -19.45
C THR A 227 7.94 -3.09 -18.32
N LYS A 228 7.71 -1.91 -17.78
CA LYS A 228 8.47 -1.34 -16.66
C LYS A 228 7.72 -1.45 -15.34
N GLY A 229 8.44 -1.69 -14.25
CA GLY A 229 7.87 -1.71 -12.92
C GLY A 229 7.29 -0.34 -12.51
N THR A 230 6.18 -0.35 -11.79
CA THR A 230 5.51 0.87 -11.34
C THR A 230 5.30 0.90 -9.84
N ILE A 231 5.38 2.10 -9.26
CA ILE A 231 5.09 2.33 -7.86
C ILE A 231 3.84 3.21 -7.77
N MET A 232 2.78 2.67 -7.18
CA MET A 232 1.54 3.39 -6.91
C MET A 232 1.55 3.84 -5.46
N ARG A 233 1.71 5.14 -5.23
CA ARG A 233 1.89 5.75 -3.93
C ARG A 233 0.61 6.42 -3.48
N PHE A 234 0.21 6.18 -2.22
CA PHE A 234 -0.98 6.76 -1.63
C PHE A 234 -0.72 7.21 -0.19
N ALA A 235 -1.42 8.28 0.19
CA ALA A 235 -1.44 8.77 1.55
C ALA A 235 -2.89 9.09 1.95
N ASN A 236 -3.41 8.44 2.98
CA ASN A 236 -4.83 8.50 3.35
C ASN A 236 -5.75 8.26 2.14
N LYS A 237 -5.44 7.24 1.32
CA LYS A 237 -6.17 6.85 0.09
C LYS A 237 -6.09 7.85 -1.07
N VAL A 238 -5.33 8.94 -0.91
CA VAL A 238 -5.13 9.94 -1.97
C VAL A 238 -3.91 9.55 -2.81
N PRO A 239 -4.04 9.46 -4.14
CA PRO A 239 -2.90 9.19 -5.02
C PRO A 239 -1.84 10.29 -4.97
N LEU A 240 -0.57 9.89 -4.92
CA LEU A 240 0.58 10.77 -5.00
C LEU A 240 1.24 10.59 -6.36
N LEU A 241 1.00 11.50 -7.31
CA LEU A 241 1.51 11.38 -8.68
C LEU A 241 2.87 12.06 -8.87
N PHE A 242 3.12 13.17 -8.15
CA PHE A 242 4.30 14.00 -8.32
C PHE A 242 5.35 13.73 -7.24
N ASP A 243 6.54 14.33 -7.38
CA ASP A 243 7.63 14.31 -6.39
C ASP A 243 8.05 12.89 -5.93
N GLY A 244 8.04 11.93 -6.89
CA GLY A 244 8.32 10.51 -6.59
C GLY A 244 9.69 10.27 -5.99
N SER A 245 10.73 10.96 -6.48
CA SER A 245 12.12 10.74 -6.09
C SER A 245 12.43 11.06 -4.62
N VAL A 246 11.66 11.96 -4.01
CA VAL A 246 11.85 12.40 -2.62
C VAL A 246 10.83 11.79 -1.65
N CYS A 247 10.02 10.83 -2.11
CA CYS A 247 8.97 10.21 -1.31
C CYS A 247 9.48 8.98 -0.55
N ALA A 248 9.15 8.88 0.74
CA ALA A 248 9.48 7.73 1.59
C ALA A 248 9.04 6.39 0.99
N ILE A 249 7.89 6.35 0.30
CA ILE A 249 7.38 5.12 -0.34
C ILE A 249 8.31 4.67 -1.46
N THR A 250 8.74 5.58 -2.32
CA THR A 250 9.70 5.26 -3.39
C THR A 250 11.04 4.84 -2.81
N GLU A 251 11.52 5.53 -1.79
CA GLU A 251 12.76 5.19 -1.10
C GLU A 251 12.70 3.78 -0.50
N ALA A 252 11.60 3.43 0.16
CA ALA A 252 11.38 2.08 0.69
C ALA A 252 11.47 1.00 -0.40
N VAL A 253 10.85 1.22 -1.56
CA VAL A 253 10.90 0.30 -2.72
C VAL A 253 12.32 0.17 -3.27
N ASN A 254 13.05 1.30 -3.37
CA ASN A 254 14.42 1.32 -3.90
C ASN A 254 15.44 0.64 -2.97
N GLN A 255 15.20 0.66 -1.65
CA GLN A 255 16.05 -0.03 -0.68
C GLN A 255 15.86 -1.54 -0.64
N ILE A 256 14.83 -2.08 -1.31
CA ILE A 256 14.59 -3.53 -1.34
C ILE A 256 15.57 -4.20 -2.31
N GLN A 257 16.19 -5.27 -1.85
CA GLN A 257 17.04 -6.13 -2.68
C GLN A 257 16.17 -7.10 -3.50
N TRP A 258 15.56 -6.61 -4.58
CA TRP A 258 14.61 -7.36 -5.39
C TRP A 258 15.13 -8.71 -5.92
N LYS A 259 16.44 -8.83 -6.13
CA LYS A 259 17.10 -10.09 -6.55
C LYS A 259 16.85 -11.24 -5.57
N ARG A 260 16.72 -10.95 -4.27
CA ARG A 260 16.38 -11.96 -3.25
C ARG A 260 14.99 -12.55 -3.45
N TYR A 261 14.09 -11.80 -4.10
CA TYR A 261 12.71 -12.20 -4.38
C TYR A 261 12.50 -12.70 -5.82
N SER A 262 13.57 -13.17 -6.47
CA SER A 262 13.56 -13.70 -7.85
C SER A 262 13.22 -12.67 -8.93
N ILE A 263 13.23 -11.38 -8.62
CA ILE A 263 13.09 -10.23 -9.51
C ILE A 263 14.48 -9.72 -9.86
N ARG A 264 14.85 -9.73 -11.15
CA ARG A 264 16.21 -9.34 -11.60
C ARG A 264 16.43 -7.86 -11.50
N ASP A 265 15.51 -7.10 -12.05
CA ASP A 265 15.47 -5.64 -12.03
C ASP A 265 14.02 -5.17 -11.90
N PHE A 266 13.73 -4.40 -10.85
CA PHE A 266 12.39 -3.86 -10.66
C PHE A 266 11.93 -3.00 -11.85
N GLY A 267 12.86 -2.29 -12.49
CA GLY A 267 12.59 -1.40 -13.60
C GLY A 267 12.13 -2.09 -14.87
N ASP A 268 12.50 -3.37 -15.07
CA ASP A 268 12.28 -4.11 -16.32
C ASP A 268 11.31 -5.30 -16.16
N GLU A 269 10.61 -5.37 -15.03
CA GLU A 269 9.68 -6.47 -14.75
C GLU A 269 8.21 -5.99 -14.78
N PRO A 270 7.25 -6.86 -15.14
CA PRO A 270 5.83 -6.54 -15.13
C PRO A 270 5.26 -6.55 -13.71
N ILE A 271 5.74 -5.62 -12.90
CA ILE A 271 5.40 -5.49 -11.48
C ILE A 271 4.75 -4.15 -11.17
N SER A 272 3.71 -4.16 -10.37
CA SER A 272 3.12 -2.95 -9.77
C SER A 272 3.13 -3.07 -8.26
N VAL A 273 3.81 -2.16 -7.59
CA VAL A 273 3.82 -2.05 -6.13
C VAL A 273 2.84 -0.96 -5.72
N PHE A 274 1.83 -1.35 -4.95
CA PHE A 274 0.85 -0.45 -4.36
C PHE A 274 1.20 -0.24 -2.89
N VAL A 275 1.25 1.01 -2.44
CA VAL A 275 1.49 1.33 -1.02
C VAL A 275 0.62 2.48 -0.58
N ASN A 276 -0.16 2.25 0.48
CA ASN A 276 -0.93 3.28 1.17
C ASN A 276 -0.45 3.44 2.61
N ILE A 277 -0.19 4.67 3.02
CA ILE A 277 0.03 5.04 4.41
C ILE A 277 -1.19 5.79 4.93
N SER A 278 -1.81 5.30 6.01
CA SER A 278 -2.93 5.94 6.68
C SER A 278 -2.50 6.46 8.04
N SER A 279 -2.68 7.76 8.29
CA SER A 279 -2.34 8.41 9.57
C SER A 279 -3.19 9.65 9.79
N VAL A 280 -3.38 10.03 11.05
CA VAL A 280 -3.97 11.32 11.44
C VAL A 280 -3.08 12.50 11.06
N TYR A 281 -1.78 12.26 10.98
CA TYR A 281 -0.79 13.24 10.55
C TYR A 281 0.26 12.57 9.69
N ILE A 282 0.30 12.91 8.40
CA ILE A 282 1.32 12.43 7.47
C ILE A 282 2.35 13.55 7.30
N PRO A 283 3.64 13.29 7.57
CA PRO A 283 4.67 14.25 7.29
C PRO A 283 4.90 14.33 5.77
N TYR A 284 4.61 15.48 5.18
CA TYR A 284 4.86 15.75 3.76
C TYR A 284 6.06 16.65 3.57
N ASN A 285 6.80 16.47 2.47
CA ASN A 285 7.96 17.31 2.12
C ASN A 285 7.60 18.73 1.68
N GLY A 286 6.32 18.98 1.33
CA GLY A 286 5.89 20.28 0.83
C GLY A 286 4.40 20.52 0.95
N ILE A 287 3.98 21.75 0.69
CA ILE A 287 2.60 22.22 0.79
C ILE A 287 1.68 21.44 -0.17
N GLY A 288 2.20 21.01 -1.33
CA GLY A 288 1.45 20.23 -2.34
C GLY A 288 1.08 18.82 -1.91
N LYS A 289 1.60 18.31 -0.78
CA LYS A 289 1.31 16.99 -0.22
C LYS A 289 1.51 15.84 -1.22
N GLN A 290 2.52 15.94 -2.09
CA GLN A 290 2.78 14.97 -3.15
C GLN A 290 3.83 13.91 -2.78
N ALA A 291 4.60 14.12 -1.72
CA ALA A 291 5.61 13.20 -1.23
C ALA A 291 5.59 13.11 0.30
N VAL A 292 5.58 11.89 0.81
CA VAL A 292 5.74 11.60 2.23
C VAL A 292 7.22 11.78 2.60
N SER A 293 7.49 12.49 3.70
CA SER A 293 8.85 12.72 4.20
C SER A 293 9.58 11.42 4.52
N GLN A 294 10.87 11.39 4.22
CA GLN A 294 11.73 10.20 4.40
C GLN A 294 12.14 10.05 5.88
N GLU A 295 11.17 9.74 6.73
CA GLU A 295 11.41 9.44 8.14
C GLU A 295 11.77 7.95 8.30
N PRO A 296 12.85 7.63 9.03
CA PRO A 296 13.34 6.25 9.14
C PRO A 296 12.29 5.25 9.63
N GLU A 297 11.51 5.60 10.65
CA GLU A 297 10.45 4.76 11.22
C GLU A 297 9.37 4.41 10.18
N ILE A 298 9.04 5.37 9.30
CA ILE A 298 8.06 5.20 8.24
C ILE A 298 8.64 4.33 7.11
N ILE A 299 9.88 4.62 6.67
CA ILE A 299 10.55 3.86 5.62
C ILE A 299 10.69 2.39 6.02
N GLU A 300 11.08 2.11 7.26
CA GLU A 300 11.25 0.75 7.76
C GLU A 300 9.93 -0.03 7.71
N GLU A 301 8.83 0.54 8.21
CA GLU A 301 7.53 -0.15 8.19
C GLU A 301 6.99 -0.33 6.77
N LEU A 302 7.22 0.65 5.87
CA LEU A 302 6.92 0.54 4.45
C LEU A 302 7.67 -0.64 3.80
N LYS A 303 9.00 -0.75 4.07
CA LYS A 303 9.83 -1.86 3.59
C LYS A 303 9.30 -3.20 4.08
N LEU A 304 9.00 -3.32 5.38
CA LEU A 304 8.49 -4.56 5.95
C LEU A 304 7.18 -5.01 5.28
N GLY A 305 6.25 -4.09 5.03
CA GLY A 305 5.01 -4.39 4.30
C GLY A 305 5.26 -4.89 2.88
N ILE A 306 6.13 -4.20 2.12
CA ILE A 306 6.45 -4.58 0.74
C ILE A 306 7.20 -5.92 0.70
N MET A 307 8.15 -6.13 1.61
CA MET A 307 8.93 -7.38 1.70
C MET A 307 8.04 -8.59 2.03
N GLU A 308 7.02 -8.42 2.86
CA GLU A 308 6.04 -9.47 3.14
C GLU A 308 5.31 -9.93 1.86
N CYS A 309 4.86 -8.97 1.04
CA CYS A 309 4.28 -9.28 -0.27
C CYS A 309 5.29 -9.90 -1.24
N ALA A 310 6.54 -9.41 -1.22
CA ALA A 310 7.60 -9.89 -2.10
C ALA A 310 8.02 -11.34 -1.80
N ARG A 311 7.98 -11.79 -0.54
CA ARG A 311 8.21 -13.21 -0.18
C ARG A 311 7.17 -14.12 -0.84
N LYS A 312 5.88 -13.75 -0.78
CA LYS A 312 4.81 -14.52 -1.42
C LYS A 312 4.97 -14.55 -2.96
N LEU A 313 5.39 -13.43 -3.55
CA LEU A 313 5.72 -13.35 -4.97
C LEU A 313 6.90 -14.27 -5.33
N GLN A 314 7.94 -14.32 -4.51
CA GLN A 314 9.09 -15.20 -4.71
C GLN A 314 8.67 -16.68 -4.79
N VAL A 315 7.84 -17.13 -3.86
CA VAL A 315 7.30 -18.49 -3.86
C VAL A 315 6.55 -18.77 -5.17
N HIS A 316 5.69 -17.86 -5.60
CA HIS A 316 4.96 -17.98 -6.85
C HIS A 316 5.87 -18.08 -8.08
N ILE A 317 6.87 -17.19 -8.19
CA ILE A 317 7.84 -17.20 -9.32
C ILE A 317 8.66 -18.49 -9.33
N ASN A 318 9.11 -18.95 -8.17
CA ASN A 318 9.89 -20.16 -8.07
C ASN A 318 9.05 -21.39 -8.44
N LYS A 319 7.78 -21.46 -8.00
CA LYS A 319 6.84 -22.51 -8.41
C LYS A 319 6.65 -22.53 -9.92
N GLN A 320 6.44 -21.37 -10.56
CA GLN A 320 6.33 -21.30 -12.02
C GLN A 320 7.62 -21.76 -12.73
N LYS A 321 8.80 -21.31 -12.26
CA LYS A 321 10.09 -21.74 -12.83
C LYS A 321 10.28 -23.24 -12.72
N ASN A 322 9.95 -23.82 -11.57
CA ASN A 322 10.06 -25.27 -11.35
C ASN A 322 9.10 -26.05 -12.26
N MET A 323 7.86 -25.57 -12.41
CA MET A 323 6.90 -26.19 -13.34
C MET A 323 7.40 -26.14 -14.79
N HIS A 324 7.91 -25.01 -15.28
CA HIS A 324 8.46 -24.89 -16.62
C HIS A 324 9.72 -25.77 -16.82
N ALA A 325 10.59 -25.83 -15.82
CA ALA A 325 11.77 -26.70 -15.88
C ALA A 325 11.37 -28.17 -15.93
N ARG A 326 10.35 -28.58 -15.15
CA ARG A 326 9.81 -29.95 -15.11
C ARG A 326 9.13 -30.30 -16.45
N GLU A 327 8.32 -29.42 -16.99
CA GLU A 327 7.71 -29.58 -18.31
C GLU A 327 8.75 -29.70 -19.45
N SER A 328 9.78 -28.87 -19.39
CA SER A 328 10.87 -28.92 -20.36
C SER A 328 11.63 -30.23 -20.28
N ARG A 329 11.95 -30.72 -19.09
CA ARG A 329 12.60 -32.03 -18.89
C ARG A 329 11.71 -33.16 -19.38
N TYR A 330 10.41 -33.14 -19.06
CA TYR A 330 9.44 -34.12 -19.57
C TYR A 330 9.46 -34.17 -21.10
N LYS A 331 9.33 -33.03 -21.78
CA LYS A 331 9.36 -32.94 -23.25
C LYS A 331 10.66 -33.49 -23.84
N ILE A 332 11.80 -33.20 -23.21
CA ILE A 332 13.10 -33.71 -23.65
C ILE A 332 13.13 -35.25 -23.52
N ILE A 333 12.79 -35.81 -22.35
CA ILE A 333 12.81 -37.23 -22.12
C ILE A 333 11.89 -37.98 -23.05
N MET A 334 10.64 -37.49 -23.21
CA MET A 334 9.63 -38.08 -24.12
C MET A 334 10.08 -38.16 -25.58
N ARG A 335 10.98 -37.24 -26.02
CA ARG A 335 11.57 -37.27 -27.36
C ARG A 335 12.47 -38.47 -27.57
N TYR A 336 13.16 -38.93 -26.52
CA TYR A 336 14.08 -40.06 -26.59
C TYR A 336 13.47 -41.40 -26.27
N VAL A 337 12.22 -41.45 -25.74
CA VAL A 337 11.56 -42.73 -25.35
C VAL A 337 11.43 -43.69 -26.52
N GLY A 338 11.09 -43.22 -27.72
CA GLY A 338 10.96 -44.08 -28.90
C GLY A 338 12.27 -44.70 -29.36
N GLN A 339 13.39 -43.96 -29.29
CA GLN A 339 14.70 -44.46 -29.62
C GLN A 339 15.18 -45.45 -28.57
N LEU A 340 15.05 -45.12 -27.28
CA LEU A 340 15.41 -46.01 -26.17
C LEU A 340 14.62 -47.33 -26.20
N ALA A 341 13.31 -47.28 -26.58
CA ALA A 341 12.48 -48.47 -26.74
C ALA A 341 13.00 -49.33 -27.89
N ALA A 342 13.47 -48.76 -29.02
CA ALA A 342 14.07 -49.52 -30.11
C ALA A 342 15.36 -50.18 -29.67
N ASP A 343 16.29 -49.44 -29.05
CA ASP A 343 17.56 -49.97 -28.60
C ASP A 343 17.41 -51.10 -27.54
N LEU A 344 16.44 -50.95 -26.62
CA LEU A 344 16.11 -51.99 -25.64
C LEU A 344 15.46 -53.23 -26.30
N SER A 345 14.59 -53.06 -27.31
CA SER A 345 14.01 -54.15 -28.06
C SER A 345 15.10 -54.96 -28.78
N ASP A 346 16.09 -54.33 -29.37
CA ASP A 346 17.20 -54.97 -30.04
C ASP A 346 18.09 -55.76 -29.05
N ILE A 347 18.20 -55.33 -27.83
CA ILE A 347 19.01 -55.98 -26.79
C ILE A 347 18.27 -57.16 -26.12
N THR A 348 17.00 -56.94 -25.81
CA THR A 348 16.19 -57.90 -24.99
C THR A 348 15.40 -58.90 -25.85
N GLY A 349 15.14 -58.58 -27.12
CA GLY A 349 14.20 -59.33 -27.98
C GLY A 349 12.72 -59.16 -27.66
N GLU A 350 12.38 -58.24 -26.73
CA GLU A 350 11.00 -57.94 -26.37
C GLU A 350 10.34 -56.94 -27.36
N ASN A 351 8.99 -56.91 -27.33
CA ASN A 351 8.22 -56.05 -28.25
C ASN A 351 8.48 -54.56 -27.95
N LYS A 352 8.95 -53.83 -28.95
CA LYS A 352 9.21 -52.37 -28.87
C LYS A 352 8.02 -51.57 -28.35
N GLU A 353 6.82 -51.87 -28.77
CA GLU A 353 5.62 -51.11 -28.38
C GLU A 353 5.29 -51.32 -26.90
N GLN A 354 5.54 -52.53 -26.35
CA GLN A 354 5.37 -52.76 -24.91
C GLN A 354 6.40 -52.05 -24.07
N ILE A 355 7.68 -52.05 -24.51
CA ILE A 355 8.74 -51.31 -23.87
C ILE A 355 8.44 -49.79 -23.92
N GLU A 356 8.04 -49.29 -25.08
CA GLU A 356 7.72 -47.85 -25.23
C GLU A 356 6.55 -47.41 -24.32
N SER A 357 5.50 -48.21 -24.25
CA SER A 357 4.35 -47.93 -23.39
C SER A 357 4.72 -47.95 -21.90
N SER A 358 5.62 -48.90 -21.50
CA SER A 358 6.10 -48.97 -20.13
C SER A 358 7.00 -47.79 -19.76
N LEU A 359 7.87 -47.38 -20.66
CA LEU A 359 8.72 -46.22 -20.48
C LEU A 359 7.91 -44.94 -20.38
N LYS A 360 6.91 -44.74 -21.26
CA LYS A 360 6.02 -43.60 -21.18
C LYS A 360 5.31 -43.51 -19.83
N ARG A 361 4.75 -44.62 -19.34
CA ARG A 361 4.10 -44.70 -18.04
C ARG A 361 5.03 -44.33 -16.88
N ILE A 362 6.29 -44.84 -16.92
CA ILE A 362 7.30 -44.48 -15.91
C ILE A 362 7.60 -42.97 -15.94
N VAL A 363 7.80 -42.41 -17.12
CA VAL A 363 8.08 -40.99 -17.27
C VAL A 363 6.89 -40.15 -16.81
N GLU A 364 5.66 -40.49 -17.22
CA GLU A 364 4.43 -39.84 -16.80
C GLU A 364 4.24 -39.88 -15.28
N SER A 365 4.48 -41.03 -14.64
CA SER A 365 4.34 -41.16 -13.20
C SER A 365 5.39 -40.34 -12.41
N LYS A 366 6.60 -40.17 -12.97
CA LYS A 366 7.66 -39.37 -12.36
C LYS A 366 7.49 -37.87 -12.55
N TYR A 367 6.91 -37.47 -13.68
CA TYR A 367 6.68 -36.06 -14.04
C TYR A 367 5.21 -35.68 -14.00
N ASP A 368 4.38 -36.44 -13.23
CA ASP A 368 2.97 -36.14 -13.02
C ASP A 368 2.79 -34.72 -12.53
N MET A 369 2.20 -33.88 -13.41
CA MET A 369 2.00 -32.43 -13.19
C MET A 369 0.98 -32.14 -12.07
N GLY A 370 0.30 -33.16 -11.56
CA GLY A 370 -0.69 -33.02 -10.48
C GLY A 370 -0.17 -33.31 -9.07
N LYS A 371 1.05 -33.79 -8.93
CA LYS A 371 1.65 -34.06 -7.61
C LYS A 371 2.57 -32.94 -7.19
N GLU A 372 2.36 -32.44 -5.97
CA GLU A 372 3.28 -31.53 -5.30
C GLU A 372 4.66 -32.18 -5.16
N ASP A 373 5.70 -31.39 -5.40
CA ASP A 373 7.08 -31.89 -5.33
C ASP A 373 7.42 -32.11 -3.84
N PRO A 374 7.91 -33.28 -3.43
CA PRO A 374 8.31 -33.50 -2.04
C PRO A 374 9.42 -32.54 -1.56
N ASP A 375 10.13 -31.88 -2.49
CA ASP A 375 11.11 -30.85 -2.17
C ASP A 375 10.48 -29.46 -1.88
N GLU A 376 9.18 -29.25 -2.14
CA GLU A 376 8.49 -27.97 -1.82
C GLU A 376 8.24 -27.82 -0.31
N GLU A 377 8.01 -28.88 0.44
CA GLU A 377 7.84 -28.83 1.91
C GLU A 377 9.10 -28.33 2.63
N THR A 378 10.28 -28.57 2.04
CA THR A 378 11.56 -28.15 2.65
C THR A 378 11.81 -26.65 2.48
N ILE A 379 11.23 -26.01 1.46
CA ILE A 379 11.40 -24.56 1.20
C ILE A 379 10.43 -23.73 2.04
N GLU A 380 9.21 -24.21 2.29
CA GLU A 380 8.26 -23.54 3.19
C GLU A 380 8.71 -23.60 4.65
N SER A 381 9.32 -24.71 5.09
CA SER A 381 9.84 -24.82 6.46
C SER A 381 11.07 -23.95 6.70
N ALA A 382 11.97 -23.81 5.71
CA ALA A 382 13.16 -22.97 5.83
C ALA A 382 12.84 -21.46 5.84
N SER A 383 11.75 -21.04 5.19
CA SER A 383 11.32 -19.63 5.19
C SER A 383 10.61 -19.21 6.47
N SER A 384 10.10 -20.16 7.27
CA SER A 384 9.42 -19.91 8.56
C SER A 384 10.37 -19.89 9.75
N GLU A 385 11.57 -20.49 9.64
CA GLU A 385 12.56 -20.55 10.72
C GLU A 385 13.49 -19.31 10.78
N GLU A 386 13.68 -18.58 9.68
CA GLU A 386 14.46 -17.33 9.68
C GLU A 386 13.75 -16.13 10.33
N ASP A 387 12.45 -16.19 10.63
CA ASP A 387 11.67 -15.08 11.19
C ASP A 387 11.57 -15.09 12.74
N THR A 388 12.25 -16.04 13.42
CA THR A 388 12.26 -16.12 14.91
C THR A 388 13.60 -15.76 15.55
N GLY A 389 14.57 -15.27 14.80
CA GLY A 389 15.89 -14.90 15.31
C GLY A 389 16.32 -13.51 14.86
N GLU A 390 15.82 -12.45 15.50
CA GLU A 390 16.49 -11.20 15.91
C GLU A 390 15.50 -10.20 16.52
#